data_b74a1acd7580f69df8af773f82de674c
#
_entry.id   b74a1acd7580f69df8af773f82de674c
#
_cell.length_a   1.000
_cell.length_b   1.000
_cell.length_c   1.000
_cell.angle_alpha   90.00
_cell.angle_beta   90.00
_cell.angle_gamma   90.00
#
_symmetry.space_group_name_H-M   'P 1'
#
loop_
_entity.id
_entity.type
_entity.pdbx_description
1 polymer ?
#
loop_
_entity_poly.entity_id
_entity_poly.type
_entity_poly.pdbx_seq_one_letter_code
_entity_poly.pdbx_strand_id
1 'polypeptide(L)'
;MRKSNYDKRPVLHVRTKGVSAWQGWEAIGAQLRKAIVGKPDAVVCVDCYHGVWEADVLSALTERLNPSRVFCTAQATLPKEQVNAMLKDHLTDDRVFGIMAHYRIEQFFDMERVAVLRQEIALAHGVRLVFGVGAALLCEYPDVLVYADMARWEIQLRFRSGKLANWLNDNYGEDPLRKYKRGYFIEWRVLDRHKRTLHSHIDYLLDTNDAETPRMMTGDCYRDALKQAVTQPFRVAPYFDPGVWGGQWMKSVCGLDPEKPNYAWSFDGVPEENSLLLDVDGIVVETPAINLVHEEAKALLGDKVHARFGTEFPIRFDFLDTIGGGNLSLQVHPLTEYIQDTFGMHYTQDESYYILDAAENADTHVYLGCKTGIQPEEFQKALEDNQQTGQFDAERFVNIIPAKKHDHFLIPAGTIHCSGKDCMVLEISATPYIFTFKLWDWGRLGLDGRPRPIHLAHGMKNIQFDRDTDWVQKNLVNRVEVIHEEEGIREERTGLHEREFIETRRHWFDRKVEHETGGSVNVLNLVEGEEAVVESPEGKFAPFVVHYAETFIVPAAVGRYTVAPYGKSVGKRLATVKAFVRV
;
A
#
# COMPACT_ATOMS: atom_id res chain seq x y z
N MET A 1 -6.13 -6.86 -30.91
CA MET A 1 -6.18 -6.55 -29.46
C MET A 1 -6.59 -5.10 -29.29
N ARG A 2 -7.49 -4.82 -28.38
CA ARG A 2 -7.89 -3.46 -28.04
C ARG A 2 -6.72 -2.77 -27.36
N LYS A 3 -6.41 -1.51 -27.71
CA LYS A 3 -5.39 -0.73 -27.01
C LYS A 3 -5.90 -0.44 -25.60
N SER A 4 -5.10 -0.78 -24.57
CA SER A 4 -5.42 -0.47 -23.18
C SER A 4 -5.58 1.04 -22.99
N ASN A 5 -6.57 1.45 -22.21
CA ASN A 5 -6.77 2.81 -21.73
C ASN A 5 -6.53 2.94 -20.22
N TYR A 6 -6.07 1.87 -19.56
CA TYR A 6 -5.71 1.88 -18.15
C TYR A 6 -4.54 2.85 -17.90
N ASP A 7 -4.73 3.81 -17.01
CA ASP A 7 -3.69 4.78 -16.64
C ASP A 7 -2.81 4.22 -15.52
N LYS A 8 -1.55 3.94 -15.89
CA LYS A 8 -0.52 3.40 -14.97
C LYS A 8 0.19 4.46 -14.15
N ARG A 9 0.00 5.73 -14.46
CA ARG A 9 0.65 6.85 -13.79
C ARG A 9 -0.35 7.99 -13.54
N PRO A 10 -1.40 7.73 -12.76
CA PRO A 10 -2.39 8.75 -12.46
C PRO A 10 -1.72 9.90 -11.71
N VAL A 11 -1.81 11.11 -12.24
CA VAL A 11 -1.28 12.31 -11.62
C VAL A 11 -2.40 13.16 -11.03
N LEU A 12 -2.13 13.74 -9.87
CA LEU A 12 -2.95 14.75 -9.25
C LEU A 12 -2.38 16.13 -9.59
N HIS A 13 -3.12 16.90 -10.39
CA HIS A 13 -2.73 18.25 -10.76
C HIS A 13 -2.93 19.21 -9.59
N VAL A 14 -1.82 19.78 -9.11
CA VAL A 14 -1.79 20.70 -7.97
C VAL A 14 -1.89 22.15 -8.48
N ARG A 15 -2.89 22.88 -8.00
CA ARG A 15 -3.02 24.32 -8.28
C ARG A 15 -2.02 25.09 -7.39
N THR A 16 -1.13 25.84 -8.00
CA THR A 16 -0.06 26.59 -7.33
C THR A 16 -0.20 28.10 -7.48
N LYS A 17 0.52 28.84 -6.65
CA LYS A 17 0.63 30.32 -6.74
C LYS A 17 2.11 30.70 -6.96
N GLY A 18 2.64 30.40 -8.13
CA GLY A 18 4.02 30.69 -8.49
C GLY A 18 4.91 29.45 -8.53
N VAL A 19 6.20 29.63 -8.83
CA VAL A 19 7.16 28.50 -8.94
C VAL A 19 7.35 27.84 -7.59
N SER A 20 6.96 26.58 -7.49
CA SER A 20 6.92 25.82 -6.25
C SER A 20 7.63 24.47 -6.33
N ALA A 21 8.13 24.07 -7.51
CA ALA A 21 8.86 22.83 -7.73
C ALA A 21 10.08 23.01 -8.62
N TRP A 22 11.06 22.12 -8.47
CA TRP A 22 12.32 22.10 -9.22
C TRP A 22 12.70 20.65 -9.53
N GLN A 23 13.34 20.44 -10.67
CA GLN A 23 13.81 19.14 -11.12
C GLN A 23 15.29 19.17 -11.44
N GLY A 24 16.03 18.15 -10.98
CA GLY A 24 17.47 17.99 -11.17
C GLY A 24 18.32 18.79 -10.18
N TRP A 25 19.50 18.27 -9.89
CA TRP A 25 20.38 18.80 -8.85
C TRP A 25 20.79 20.25 -9.04
N GLU A 26 20.93 20.73 -10.30
CA GLU A 26 21.31 22.12 -10.55
C GLU A 26 20.23 23.11 -10.09
N ALA A 27 18.96 22.86 -10.48
CA ALA A 27 17.84 23.71 -10.10
C ALA A 27 17.58 23.64 -8.58
N ILE A 28 17.67 22.43 -8.00
CA ILE A 28 17.51 22.22 -6.54
C ILE A 28 18.60 22.96 -5.77
N GLY A 29 19.87 22.78 -6.16
CA GLY A 29 20.98 23.46 -5.50
C GLY A 29 20.90 24.98 -5.61
N ALA A 30 20.48 25.50 -6.77
CA ALA A 30 20.26 26.95 -6.96
C ALA A 30 19.16 27.48 -6.01
N GLN A 31 18.06 26.73 -5.87
CA GLN A 31 16.95 27.11 -4.98
C GLN A 31 17.38 27.08 -3.49
N LEU A 32 18.11 26.04 -3.07
CA LEU A 32 18.60 25.94 -1.69
C LEU A 32 19.60 27.06 -1.38
N ARG A 33 20.53 27.39 -2.29
CA ARG A 33 21.42 28.56 -2.16
C ARG A 33 20.62 29.85 -2.01
N LYS A 34 19.56 30.03 -2.81
CA LYS A 34 18.67 31.20 -2.72
C LYS A 34 17.99 31.28 -1.36
N ALA A 35 17.58 30.16 -0.76
CA ALA A 35 16.92 30.11 0.54
C ALA A 35 17.82 30.57 1.71
N ILE A 36 19.14 30.50 1.55
CA ILE A 36 20.11 30.89 2.56
C ILE A 36 20.85 32.22 2.24
N VAL A 37 20.43 32.90 1.17
CA VAL A 37 21.02 34.22 0.82
C VAL A 37 20.89 35.20 2.00
N GLY A 38 22.01 35.86 2.36
CA GLY A 38 22.06 36.80 3.49
C GLY A 38 22.22 36.14 4.86
N LYS A 39 22.37 34.83 4.93
CA LYS A 39 22.63 34.06 6.15
C LYS A 39 24.02 33.40 6.07
N PRO A 40 25.08 34.10 6.51
CA PRO A 40 26.46 33.59 6.36
C PRO A 40 26.71 32.31 7.17
N ASP A 41 25.99 32.14 8.28
CA ASP A 41 26.09 31.01 9.19
C ASP A 41 24.82 30.12 9.11
N ALA A 42 24.26 29.91 7.91
CA ALA A 42 23.06 29.13 7.72
C ALA A 42 23.24 27.66 8.06
N VAL A 43 22.21 27.04 8.65
CA VAL A 43 22.09 25.60 8.85
C VAL A 43 21.07 25.04 7.89
N VAL A 44 21.53 24.21 6.97
CA VAL A 44 20.67 23.40 6.09
C VAL A 44 20.59 22.00 6.67
N CYS A 45 19.41 21.59 7.10
CA CYS A 45 19.14 20.25 7.61
C CYS A 45 18.42 19.44 6.54
N VAL A 46 18.96 18.27 6.22
CA VAL A 46 18.35 17.32 5.28
C VAL A 46 18.08 16.03 6.03
N ASP A 47 16.83 15.86 6.46
CA ASP A 47 16.37 14.64 7.12
C ASP A 47 15.91 13.65 6.07
N CYS A 48 16.43 12.43 6.14
CA CYS A 48 16.22 11.40 5.13
C CYS A 48 15.27 10.30 5.63
N TYR A 49 14.39 9.82 4.74
CA TYR A 49 13.72 8.55 4.95
C TYR A 49 14.67 7.40 4.63
N HIS A 50 14.42 6.22 5.24
CA HIS A 50 15.15 5.01 4.88
C HIS A 50 14.99 4.68 3.40
N GLY A 51 16.08 4.34 2.74
CA GLY A 51 16.11 4.00 1.33
C GLY A 51 16.71 5.08 0.42
N VAL A 52 16.81 6.33 0.90
CA VAL A 52 17.54 7.39 0.19
C VAL A 52 18.99 6.95 -0.06
N TRP A 53 19.51 7.18 -1.27
CA TRP A 53 20.92 6.99 -1.59
C TRP A 53 21.73 8.11 -0.92
N GLU A 54 21.95 7.97 0.42
CA GLU A 54 22.52 9.05 1.24
C GLU A 54 23.85 9.55 0.71
N ALA A 55 24.74 8.68 0.23
CA ALA A 55 26.04 9.08 -0.30
C ALA A 55 25.91 9.97 -1.54
N ASP A 56 25.01 9.63 -2.48
CA ASP A 56 24.82 10.37 -3.71
C ASP A 56 24.16 11.73 -3.44
N VAL A 57 23.13 11.75 -2.59
CA VAL A 57 22.44 12.98 -2.19
C VAL A 57 23.36 13.91 -1.43
N LEU A 58 24.15 13.38 -0.47
CA LEU A 58 25.13 14.16 0.28
C LEU A 58 26.19 14.76 -0.64
N SER A 59 26.74 13.97 -1.57
CA SER A 59 27.72 14.44 -2.54
C SER A 59 27.17 15.57 -3.40
N ALA A 60 25.97 15.37 -3.96
CA ALA A 60 25.30 16.35 -4.80
C ALA A 60 25.02 17.68 -4.08
N LEU A 61 24.59 17.62 -2.81
CA LEU A 61 24.32 18.81 -2.01
C LEU A 61 25.60 19.49 -1.56
N THR A 62 26.64 18.73 -1.19
CA THR A 62 27.94 19.27 -0.80
C THR A 62 28.58 20.07 -1.94
N GLU A 63 28.56 19.52 -3.16
CA GLU A 63 29.08 20.21 -4.34
C GLU A 63 28.36 21.56 -4.60
N ARG A 64 27.05 21.60 -4.38
CA ARG A 64 26.21 22.75 -4.74
C ARG A 64 26.10 23.80 -3.63
N LEU A 65 26.09 23.39 -2.37
CA LEU A 65 25.98 24.30 -1.23
C LEU A 65 27.35 24.79 -0.73
N ASN A 66 28.41 24.04 -1.06
CA ASN A 66 29.77 24.27 -0.59
C ASN A 66 29.82 24.56 0.94
N PRO A 67 29.30 23.67 1.80
CA PRO A 67 29.21 23.89 3.24
C PRO A 67 30.61 23.96 3.85
N SER A 68 30.79 24.84 4.86
CA SER A 68 32.01 24.90 5.64
C SER A 68 32.24 23.67 6.48
N ARG A 69 31.14 23.02 6.91
CA ARG A 69 31.16 21.78 7.69
C ARG A 69 29.91 20.92 7.40
N VAL A 70 30.11 19.61 7.39
CA VAL A 70 29.05 18.58 7.26
C VAL A 70 28.97 17.80 8.56
N PHE A 71 27.75 17.62 9.07
CA PHE A 71 27.44 16.81 10.24
C PHE A 71 26.49 15.69 9.82
N CYS A 72 26.90 14.44 9.99
CA CYS A 72 26.09 13.28 9.62
C CYS A 72 25.51 12.58 10.85
N THR A 73 24.27 12.13 10.75
CA THR A 73 23.58 11.38 11.83
C THR A 73 24.33 10.13 12.26
N ALA A 74 25.07 9.48 11.35
CA ALA A 74 25.93 8.33 11.67
C ALA A 74 26.96 8.60 12.79
N GLN A 75 27.26 9.84 13.09
CA GLN A 75 28.16 10.21 14.19
C GLN A 75 27.53 10.04 15.58
N ALA A 76 26.19 9.88 15.65
CA ALA A 76 25.46 9.76 16.91
C ALA A 76 24.49 8.57 16.93
N THR A 77 24.43 7.75 15.89
CA THR A 77 23.60 6.53 15.91
C THR A 77 24.22 5.45 16.80
N LEU A 78 23.36 4.59 17.38
CA LEU A 78 23.80 3.43 18.12
C LEU A 78 24.52 2.42 17.20
N PRO A 79 25.49 1.65 17.72
CA PRO A 79 26.12 0.56 16.98
C PRO A 79 25.12 -0.50 16.53
N LYS A 80 25.35 -1.08 15.35
CA LYS A 80 24.52 -2.12 14.74
C LYS A 80 24.17 -3.27 15.71
N GLU A 81 25.16 -3.73 16.48
CA GLU A 81 24.99 -4.82 17.43
C GLU A 81 23.98 -4.49 18.53
N GLN A 82 24.04 -3.25 19.03
CA GLN A 82 23.09 -2.76 20.04
C GLN A 82 21.68 -2.63 19.47
N VAL A 83 21.55 -2.07 18.26
CA VAL A 83 20.25 -1.98 17.56
C VAL A 83 19.68 -3.37 17.31
N ASN A 84 20.46 -4.32 16.80
CA ASN A 84 19.99 -5.67 16.54
C ASN A 84 19.56 -6.40 17.83
N ALA A 85 20.27 -6.20 18.94
CA ALA A 85 19.88 -6.74 20.24
C ALA A 85 18.55 -6.16 20.74
N MET A 86 18.36 -4.86 20.57
CA MET A 86 17.11 -4.16 20.94
C MET A 86 15.90 -4.68 20.13
N LEU A 87 16.10 -5.00 18.85
CA LEU A 87 15.02 -5.37 17.94
C LEU A 87 14.69 -6.88 17.93
N LYS A 88 15.52 -7.70 18.56
CA LYS A 88 15.46 -9.18 18.46
C LYS A 88 14.07 -9.76 18.70
N ASP A 89 13.40 -9.33 19.75
CA ASP A 89 12.09 -9.90 20.14
C ASP A 89 10.96 -9.50 19.18
N HIS A 90 11.10 -8.35 18.49
CA HIS A 90 10.16 -7.93 17.46
C HIS A 90 10.36 -8.63 16.12
N LEU A 91 11.59 -9.07 15.83
CA LEU A 91 11.90 -9.71 14.55
C LEU A 91 11.45 -11.16 14.46
N THR A 92 11.31 -11.87 15.57
CA THR A 92 10.95 -13.30 15.62
C THR A 92 11.83 -14.19 14.71
N ASP A 93 11.69 -15.50 14.78
CA ASP A 93 12.38 -16.44 13.88
C ASP A 93 11.65 -16.62 12.55
N ASP A 94 10.40 -16.17 12.44
CA ASP A 94 9.61 -16.27 11.20
C ASP A 94 10.23 -15.43 10.07
N ARG A 95 10.13 -15.93 8.84
CA ARG A 95 10.67 -15.26 7.66
C ARG A 95 9.88 -13.99 7.28
N VAL A 96 8.58 -13.96 7.59
CA VAL A 96 7.61 -12.95 7.10
C VAL A 96 7.03 -12.12 8.23
N PHE A 97 6.70 -12.75 9.38
CA PHE A 97 5.95 -12.11 10.45
C PHE A 97 6.85 -11.64 11.59
N GLY A 98 6.68 -10.38 11.97
CA GLY A 98 7.28 -9.74 13.14
C GLY A 98 6.20 -9.27 14.12
N ILE A 99 6.64 -8.70 15.22
CA ILE A 99 5.77 -8.06 16.22
C ILE A 99 5.86 -6.54 16.06
N MET A 100 4.72 -5.86 16.01
CA MET A 100 4.64 -4.41 15.84
C MET A 100 5.42 -3.68 16.94
N ALA A 101 6.33 -2.79 16.52
CA ALA A 101 7.16 -2.03 17.44
C ALA A 101 6.66 -0.60 17.63
N HIS A 102 6.88 -0.06 18.83
CA HIS A 102 6.47 1.28 19.22
C HIS A 102 7.65 2.20 19.56
N TYR A 103 8.85 1.87 19.10
CA TYR A 103 10.04 2.68 19.30
C TYR A 103 9.87 4.09 18.71
N ARG A 104 10.59 5.05 19.33
CA ARG A 104 10.80 6.39 18.81
C ARG A 104 12.20 6.48 18.25
N ILE A 105 12.42 7.43 17.34
CA ILE A 105 13.69 7.58 16.65
C ILE A 105 14.86 7.84 17.61
N GLU A 106 14.64 8.56 18.72
CA GLU A 106 15.65 8.88 19.72
C GLU A 106 16.28 7.63 20.34
N GLN A 107 15.54 6.51 20.40
CA GLN A 107 16.03 5.25 20.97
C GLN A 107 17.10 4.56 20.09
N PHE A 108 17.30 5.04 18.87
CA PHE A 108 18.34 4.57 17.94
C PHE A 108 19.58 5.45 17.94
N PHE A 109 19.64 6.43 18.83
CA PHE A 109 20.73 7.40 18.93
C PHE A 109 21.37 7.40 20.33
N ASP A 110 22.66 7.68 20.37
CA ASP A 110 23.37 8.08 21.57
C ASP A 110 23.04 9.54 21.88
N MET A 111 22.14 9.78 22.83
CA MET A 111 21.64 11.12 23.12
C MET A 111 22.69 12.04 23.76
N GLU A 112 23.73 11.50 24.38
CA GLU A 112 24.89 12.31 24.86
C GLU A 112 25.67 12.82 23.64
N ARG A 113 25.91 11.94 22.66
CA ARG A 113 26.58 12.33 21.42
C ARG A 113 25.73 13.30 20.59
N VAL A 114 24.40 13.14 20.57
CA VAL A 114 23.46 14.11 19.95
C VAL A 114 23.65 15.48 20.59
N ALA A 115 23.70 15.57 21.94
CA ALA A 115 23.89 16.84 22.66
C ALA A 115 25.23 17.50 22.31
N VAL A 116 26.30 16.72 22.21
CA VAL A 116 27.62 17.23 21.77
C VAL A 116 27.57 17.79 20.35
N LEU A 117 26.98 17.04 19.41
CA LEU A 117 26.85 17.46 18.00
C LEU A 117 25.99 18.72 17.87
N ARG A 118 24.90 18.86 18.63
CA ARG A 118 24.09 20.08 18.68
C ARG A 118 24.94 21.31 19.06
N GLN A 119 25.81 21.17 20.07
CA GLN A 119 26.74 22.26 20.49
C GLN A 119 27.76 22.54 19.38
N GLU A 120 28.36 21.52 18.78
CA GLU A 120 29.30 21.68 17.68
C GLU A 120 28.64 22.38 16.46
N ILE A 121 27.42 22.04 16.11
CA ILE A 121 26.65 22.69 15.05
C ILE A 121 26.38 24.15 15.39
N ALA A 122 25.98 24.45 16.62
CA ALA A 122 25.69 25.81 17.06
C ALA A 122 26.94 26.73 17.06
N LEU A 123 28.11 26.18 17.38
CA LEU A 123 29.37 26.91 17.45
C LEU A 123 30.11 27.02 16.11
N ALA A 124 29.78 26.22 15.13
CA ALA A 124 30.40 26.24 13.81
C ALA A 124 29.98 27.48 13.00
N HIS A 125 30.92 28.02 12.22
CA HIS A 125 30.68 29.16 11.33
C HIS A 125 30.61 28.76 9.88
N GLY A 126 29.98 29.59 9.06
CA GLY A 126 29.73 29.35 7.66
C GLY A 126 28.50 28.46 7.44
N VAL A 127 28.20 28.12 6.18
CA VAL A 127 27.09 27.23 5.85
C VAL A 127 27.36 25.83 6.39
N ARG A 128 26.46 25.32 7.21
CA ARG A 128 26.52 23.97 7.80
C ARG A 128 25.47 23.08 7.16
N LEU A 129 25.87 21.88 6.76
CA LEU A 129 24.96 20.85 6.28
C LEU A 129 24.82 19.75 7.34
N VAL A 130 23.61 19.56 7.86
CA VAL A 130 23.24 18.46 8.77
C VAL A 130 22.47 17.45 7.96
N PHE A 131 22.91 16.17 7.93
CA PHE A 131 22.45 15.21 6.94
C PHE A 131 22.25 13.80 7.51
N GLY A 132 21.22 13.10 7.01
CA GLY A 132 20.98 11.69 7.22
C GLY A 132 19.62 11.40 7.86
N VAL A 133 19.33 10.14 8.11
CA VAL A 133 18.09 9.70 8.79
C VAL A 133 18.07 10.24 10.22
N GLY A 134 17.06 11.03 10.58
CA GLY A 134 16.97 11.68 11.88
C GLY A 134 17.83 12.94 12.03
N ALA A 135 18.23 13.59 10.94
CA ALA A 135 19.06 14.81 10.98
C ALA A 135 18.42 15.94 11.80
N ALA A 136 17.11 16.05 11.83
CA ALA A 136 16.38 17.01 12.64
C ALA A 136 16.61 16.82 14.16
N LEU A 137 17.02 15.63 14.61
CA LEU A 137 17.46 15.44 16.01
C LEU A 137 18.76 16.18 16.33
N LEU A 138 19.62 16.40 15.35
CA LEU A 138 20.88 17.12 15.55
C LEU A 138 20.72 18.63 15.46
N CYS A 139 19.63 19.11 14.83
CA CYS A 139 19.38 20.54 14.66
C CYS A 139 17.89 20.85 14.82
N GLU A 140 17.53 21.40 15.97
CA GLU A 140 16.13 21.68 16.33
C GLU A 140 15.53 22.85 15.53
N TYR A 141 16.35 23.85 15.17
CA TYR A 141 15.91 25.06 14.45
C TYR A 141 16.84 25.35 13.27
N PRO A 142 16.78 24.57 12.19
CA PRO A 142 17.57 24.88 11.00
C PRO A 142 17.05 26.14 10.28
N ASP A 143 17.90 26.80 9.50
CA ASP A 143 17.48 27.87 8.59
C ASP A 143 16.70 27.36 7.39
N VAL A 144 16.95 26.11 6.99
CA VAL A 144 16.24 25.37 5.94
C VAL A 144 16.14 23.90 6.33
N LEU A 145 14.93 23.37 6.39
CA LEU A 145 14.63 21.97 6.62
C LEU A 145 14.14 21.30 5.32
N VAL A 146 14.94 20.38 4.78
CA VAL A 146 14.60 19.54 3.65
C VAL A 146 14.26 18.15 4.16
N TYR A 147 13.14 17.59 3.73
CA TYR A 147 12.80 16.18 3.97
C TYR A 147 12.98 15.37 2.69
N ALA A 148 13.95 14.46 2.67
CA ALA A 148 14.18 13.55 1.55
C ALA A 148 13.36 12.27 1.74
N ASP A 149 12.27 12.13 0.98
CA ASP A 149 11.33 11.02 1.10
C ASP A 149 11.55 9.92 0.04
N MET A 150 10.96 8.75 0.29
CA MET A 150 11.07 7.56 -0.56
C MET A 150 9.75 6.83 -0.67
N ALA A 151 9.40 6.40 -1.89
CA ALA A 151 8.28 5.50 -2.13
C ALA A 151 8.55 4.11 -1.54
N ARG A 152 7.56 3.52 -0.88
CA ARG A 152 7.66 2.17 -0.28
C ARG A 152 8.02 1.11 -1.30
N TRP A 153 7.42 1.18 -2.48
CA TRP A 153 7.72 0.26 -3.56
C TRP A 153 9.17 0.34 -4.02
N GLU A 154 9.73 1.55 -4.14
CA GLU A 154 11.13 1.74 -4.52
C GLU A 154 12.08 1.14 -3.45
N ILE A 155 11.79 1.31 -2.17
CA ILE A 155 12.55 0.67 -1.08
C ILE A 155 12.55 -0.86 -1.25
N GLN A 156 11.40 -1.46 -1.56
CA GLN A 156 11.29 -2.90 -1.78
C GLN A 156 12.12 -3.36 -2.99
N LEU A 157 12.11 -2.61 -4.10
CA LEU A 157 12.94 -2.90 -5.27
C LEU A 157 14.44 -2.83 -4.92
N ARG A 158 14.86 -1.83 -4.13
CA ARG A 158 16.24 -1.70 -3.63
C ARG A 158 16.62 -2.85 -2.70
N PHE A 159 15.72 -3.33 -1.86
CA PHE A 159 15.92 -4.55 -1.05
C PHE A 159 16.13 -5.79 -1.91
N ARG A 160 15.29 -6.00 -2.93
CA ARG A 160 15.34 -7.15 -3.84
C ARG A 160 16.61 -7.17 -4.69
N SER A 161 17.09 -6.00 -5.10
CA SER A 161 18.34 -5.88 -5.86
C SER A 161 19.61 -6.09 -5.02
N GLY A 162 19.49 -6.23 -3.71
CA GLY A 162 20.62 -6.35 -2.78
C GLY A 162 21.43 -5.06 -2.60
N LYS A 163 20.97 -3.94 -3.15
CA LYS A 163 21.67 -2.64 -3.09
C LYS A 163 21.37 -1.86 -1.83
N LEU A 164 20.30 -2.21 -1.11
CA LEU A 164 19.87 -1.55 0.13
C LEU A 164 19.86 -2.54 1.29
N ALA A 165 20.47 -2.16 2.41
CA ALA A 165 20.34 -2.81 3.71
C ALA A 165 19.21 -2.16 4.52
N ASN A 166 18.77 -2.80 5.59
CA ASN A 166 17.93 -2.17 6.60
C ASN A 166 18.66 -1.02 7.31
N TRP A 167 17.90 -0.09 7.85
CA TRP A 167 18.45 1.06 8.57
C TRP A 167 19.32 0.62 9.75
N LEU A 168 20.49 1.23 9.90
CA LEU A 168 21.53 0.89 10.89
C LEU A 168 21.95 -0.59 10.84
N ASN A 169 21.98 -1.17 9.64
CA ASN A 169 22.43 -2.53 9.40
C ASN A 169 23.25 -2.61 8.10
N ASP A 170 23.93 -3.74 7.90
CA ASP A 170 24.72 -4.05 6.70
C ASP A 170 24.24 -5.32 5.98
N ASN A 171 22.99 -5.69 6.19
CA ASN A 171 22.38 -6.93 5.69
C ASN A 171 21.97 -6.88 4.21
N TYR A 172 22.80 -6.34 3.34
CA TYR A 172 22.56 -6.19 1.89
C TYR A 172 22.13 -7.48 1.21
N GLY A 173 22.78 -8.60 1.53
CA GLY A 173 22.53 -9.92 0.96
C GLY A 173 21.48 -10.76 1.69
N GLU A 174 20.80 -10.20 2.70
CA GLU A 174 19.74 -10.91 3.40
C GLU A 174 18.51 -11.10 2.52
N ASP A 175 17.70 -12.11 2.84
CA ASP A 175 16.42 -12.38 2.22
C ASP A 175 15.52 -11.13 2.19
N PRO A 176 15.05 -10.69 1.01
CA PRO A 176 14.20 -9.52 0.90
C PRO A 176 12.95 -9.55 1.79
N LEU A 177 12.36 -10.73 2.05
CA LEU A 177 11.21 -10.87 2.95
C LEU A 177 11.59 -10.55 4.40
N ARG A 178 12.76 -10.95 4.86
CA ARG A 178 13.27 -10.60 6.20
C ARG A 178 13.59 -9.11 6.30
N LYS A 179 14.17 -8.52 5.25
CA LYS A 179 14.40 -7.07 5.19
C LYS A 179 13.09 -6.29 5.22
N TYR A 180 12.09 -6.72 4.44
CA TYR A 180 10.77 -6.11 4.42
C TYR A 180 10.07 -6.23 5.79
N LYS A 181 10.10 -7.41 6.42
CA LYS A 181 9.58 -7.62 7.77
C LYS A 181 10.14 -6.60 8.76
N ARG A 182 11.47 -6.44 8.81
CA ARG A 182 12.13 -5.47 9.70
C ARG A 182 11.72 -4.03 9.35
N GLY A 183 11.67 -3.69 8.07
CA GLY A 183 11.18 -2.41 7.59
C GLY A 183 9.75 -2.14 8.08
N TYR A 184 8.84 -3.02 7.77
CA TYR A 184 7.43 -2.84 8.06
C TYR A 184 7.10 -2.78 9.55
N PHE A 185 7.51 -3.80 10.33
CA PHE A 185 7.11 -3.91 11.74
C PHE A 185 7.85 -2.94 12.65
N ILE A 186 9.01 -2.41 12.23
CA ILE A 186 9.88 -1.61 13.09
C ILE A 186 10.28 -0.29 12.44
N GLU A 187 11.12 -0.33 11.41
CA GLU A 187 11.84 0.84 10.91
C GLU A 187 10.90 1.90 10.35
N TRP A 188 9.97 1.50 9.48
CA TRP A 188 9.01 2.43 8.89
C TRP A 188 8.05 2.99 9.93
N ARG A 189 7.67 2.21 10.96
CA ARG A 189 6.87 2.72 12.08
C ARG A 189 7.59 3.83 12.84
N VAL A 190 8.89 3.66 13.09
CA VAL A 190 9.74 4.68 13.74
C VAL A 190 9.86 5.92 12.88
N LEU A 191 10.20 5.74 11.60
CA LEU A 191 10.48 6.84 10.68
C LEU A 191 9.22 7.60 10.29
N ASP A 192 8.07 6.92 10.14
CA ASP A 192 6.79 7.60 9.90
C ASP A 192 6.38 8.46 11.09
N ARG A 193 6.58 7.99 12.33
CA ARG A 193 6.34 8.82 13.52
C ARG A 193 7.23 10.04 13.54
N HIS A 194 8.51 9.88 13.22
CA HIS A 194 9.47 10.99 13.15
C HIS A 194 9.06 11.98 12.04
N LYS A 195 8.83 11.50 10.82
CA LYS A 195 8.41 12.32 9.68
C LYS A 195 7.18 13.19 10.01
N ARG A 196 6.17 12.61 10.66
CA ARG A 196 4.96 13.33 11.07
C ARG A 196 5.25 14.52 12.00
N THR A 197 6.28 14.44 12.86
CA THR A 197 6.65 15.58 13.71
C THR A 197 7.29 16.71 12.92
N LEU A 198 7.84 16.44 11.75
CA LEU A 198 8.51 17.41 10.90
C LEU A 198 7.59 18.05 9.86
N HIS A 199 6.49 17.39 9.48
CA HIS A 199 5.66 17.73 8.33
C HIS A 199 5.24 19.20 8.27
N SER A 200 4.81 19.77 9.40
CA SER A 200 4.40 21.18 9.47
C SER A 200 5.56 22.18 9.35
N HIS A 201 6.79 21.71 9.47
CA HIS A 201 8.00 22.55 9.55
C HIS A 201 8.93 22.43 8.34
N ILE A 202 8.73 21.41 7.47
CA ILE A 202 9.59 21.24 6.29
C ILE A 202 9.44 22.44 5.35
N ASP A 203 10.58 23.00 4.93
CA ASP A 203 10.64 24.04 3.91
C ASP A 203 10.57 23.42 2.52
N TYR A 204 11.13 22.23 2.33
CA TYR A 204 11.12 21.49 1.07
C TYR A 204 10.93 20.00 1.28
N LEU A 205 10.10 19.39 0.42
CA LEU A 205 10.05 17.94 0.18
C LEU A 205 10.98 17.62 -1.00
N LEU A 206 11.89 16.66 -0.82
CA LEU A 206 12.80 16.18 -1.84
C LEU A 206 12.45 14.73 -2.20
N ASP A 207 11.97 14.51 -3.41
CA ASP A 207 11.74 13.20 -4.01
C ASP A 207 13.05 12.68 -4.60
N THR A 208 13.57 11.58 -4.04
CA THR A 208 14.80 10.91 -4.44
C THR A 208 14.57 9.51 -5.04
N ASN A 209 13.33 9.20 -5.46
CA ASN A 209 13.02 7.91 -6.09
C ASN A 209 13.85 7.70 -7.36
N ASP A 210 14.01 8.77 -8.16
CA ASP A 210 14.95 8.84 -9.26
C ASP A 210 16.19 9.64 -8.81
N ALA A 211 17.28 8.92 -8.53
CA ALA A 211 18.51 9.53 -8.01
C ALA A 211 19.23 10.43 -9.02
N GLU A 212 19.08 10.17 -10.32
CA GLU A 212 19.69 10.96 -11.40
C GLU A 212 18.93 12.26 -11.63
N THR A 213 17.60 12.21 -11.48
CA THR A 213 16.71 13.33 -11.74
C THR A 213 15.75 13.58 -10.55
N PRO A 214 16.28 13.94 -9.38
CA PRO A 214 15.45 14.21 -8.22
C PRO A 214 14.53 15.40 -8.45
N ARG A 215 13.45 15.44 -7.68
CA ARG A 215 12.46 16.51 -7.73
C ARG A 215 12.28 17.09 -6.33
N MET A 216 12.10 18.39 -6.25
CA MET A 216 11.90 19.08 -4.99
C MET A 216 10.71 20.03 -5.13
N MET A 217 9.91 20.12 -4.10
CA MET A 217 8.84 21.13 -4.00
C MET A 217 8.89 21.82 -2.65
N THR A 218 8.30 23.04 -2.57
CA THR A 218 8.20 23.73 -1.28
C THR A 218 7.28 22.96 -0.32
N GLY A 219 7.60 23.01 0.97
CA GLY A 219 6.77 22.39 2.00
C GLY A 219 5.35 22.95 2.05
N ASP A 220 5.16 24.25 1.79
CA ASP A 220 3.84 24.87 1.69
C ASP A 220 3.03 24.32 0.51
N CYS A 221 3.66 24.19 -0.65
CA CYS A 221 3.01 23.60 -1.82
C CYS A 221 2.66 22.11 -1.57
N TYR A 222 3.54 21.38 -0.90
CA TYR A 222 3.28 19.98 -0.52
C TYR A 222 2.08 19.85 0.41
N ARG A 223 2.03 20.62 1.49
CA ARG A 223 0.88 20.63 2.41
C ARG A 223 -0.42 21.02 1.72
N ASP A 224 -0.37 22.01 0.83
CA ASP A 224 -1.53 22.42 0.04
C ASP A 224 -1.97 21.35 -0.96
N ALA A 225 -1.02 20.65 -1.59
CA ALA A 225 -1.29 19.51 -2.47
C ALA A 225 -2.05 18.38 -1.76
N LEU A 226 -1.65 18.02 -0.54
CA LEU A 226 -2.35 17.01 0.26
C LEU A 226 -3.78 17.46 0.61
N LYS A 227 -3.98 18.74 0.95
CA LYS A 227 -5.31 19.31 1.17
C LYS A 227 -6.17 19.30 -0.10
N GLN A 228 -5.59 19.58 -1.25
CA GLN A 228 -6.30 19.51 -2.52
C GLN A 228 -6.69 18.05 -2.85
N ALA A 229 -5.82 17.07 -2.56
CA ALA A 229 -6.10 15.66 -2.79
C ALA A 229 -7.37 15.17 -2.09
N VAL A 230 -7.63 15.62 -0.87
CA VAL A 230 -8.82 15.19 -0.10
C VAL A 230 -10.12 15.93 -0.48
N THR A 231 -10.08 16.87 -1.41
CA THR A 231 -11.27 17.58 -1.91
C THR A 231 -11.83 17.05 -3.23
N GLN A 232 -11.24 16.02 -3.79
CA GLN A 232 -11.58 15.43 -5.09
C GLN A 232 -11.32 13.94 -5.15
N PRO A 233 -11.92 13.19 -6.08
CA PRO A 233 -11.51 11.82 -6.36
C PRO A 233 -10.07 11.78 -6.86
N PHE A 234 -9.34 10.72 -6.50
CA PHE A 234 -7.97 10.50 -6.97
C PHE A 234 -7.66 9.02 -7.10
N ARG A 235 -6.57 8.70 -7.78
CA ARG A 235 -5.95 7.38 -7.82
C ARG A 235 -4.55 7.44 -7.24
N VAL A 236 -4.13 6.34 -6.63
CA VAL A 236 -2.72 6.12 -6.29
C VAL A 236 -2.01 5.47 -7.48
N ALA A 237 -0.70 5.65 -7.60
CA ALA A 237 0.09 5.01 -8.65
C ALA A 237 0.15 3.50 -8.39
N PRO A 238 -0.45 2.67 -9.27
CA PRO A 238 -0.43 1.22 -9.09
C PRO A 238 0.95 0.65 -9.36
N TYR A 239 1.26 -0.48 -8.75
CA TYR A 239 2.40 -1.29 -9.16
C TYR A 239 1.99 -2.74 -9.38
N PHE A 240 2.76 -3.43 -10.23
CA PHE A 240 2.48 -4.76 -10.72
C PHE A 240 3.69 -5.65 -10.51
N ASP A 241 3.48 -6.83 -9.94
CA ASP A 241 4.57 -7.74 -9.58
C ASP A 241 4.35 -9.15 -10.14
N PRO A 242 5.40 -9.81 -10.66
CA PRO A 242 5.32 -11.20 -11.10
C PRO A 242 5.22 -12.15 -9.89
N GLY A 243 4.70 -13.33 -10.13
CA GLY A 243 4.62 -14.40 -9.13
C GLY A 243 4.61 -15.78 -9.74
N VAL A 244 4.82 -16.81 -8.92
CA VAL A 244 4.90 -18.20 -9.38
C VAL A 244 3.57 -18.75 -9.94
N TRP A 245 2.47 -18.08 -9.64
CA TRP A 245 1.12 -18.42 -10.10
C TRP A 245 0.55 -17.39 -11.08
N GLY A 246 1.31 -16.33 -11.40
CA GLY A 246 0.84 -15.18 -12.13
C GLY A 246 0.30 -15.45 -13.52
N GLY A 247 -0.68 -14.64 -13.90
CA GLY A 247 -1.44 -14.72 -15.14
C GLY A 247 -0.97 -13.78 -16.25
N GLN A 248 -1.80 -13.65 -17.27
CA GLN A 248 -1.55 -12.87 -18.48
C GLN A 248 -2.59 -11.76 -18.71
N TRP A 249 -3.64 -11.70 -17.91
CA TRP A 249 -4.74 -10.75 -18.10
C TRP A 249 -4.30 -9.31 -17.93
N MET A 250 -3.55 -9.02 -16.85
CA MET A 250 -3.06 -7.68 -16.57
C MET A 250 -2.11 -7.15 -17.65
N LYS A 251 -1.35 -8.02 -18.33
CA LYS A 251 -0.52 -7.60 -19.48
C LYS A 251 -1.35 -6.91 -20.57
N SER A 252 -2.48 -7.52 -20.92
CA SER A 252 -3.33 -7.02 -22.01
C SER A 252 -4.22 -5.88 -21.58
N VAL A 253 -4.89 -6.01 -20.42
CA VAL A 253 -5.88 -5.03 -19.95
C VAL A 253 -5.22 -3.77 -19.41
N CYS A 254 -4.14 -3.91 -18.62
CA CYS A 254 -3.41 -2.76 -18.09
C CYS A 254 -2.29 -2.27 -19.03
N GLY A 255 -2.06 -2.92 -20.16
CA GLY A 255 -1.04 -2.52 -21.14
C GLY A 255 0.39 -2.57 -20.57
N LEU A 256 0.70 -3.66 -19.83
CA LEU A 256 1.99 -3.85 -19.18
C LEU A 256 3.04 -4.41 -20.13
N ASP A 257 4.31 -4.46 -19.66
CA ASP A 257 5.44 -4.98 -20.41
C ASP A 257 5.21 -6.44 -20.81
N PRO A 258 5.09 -6.74 -22.11
CA PRO A 258 4.84 -8.08 -22.60
C PRO A 258 6.02 -9.05 -22.41
N GLU A 259 7.24 -8.53 -22.24
CA GLU A 259 8.47 -9.33 -22.07
C GLU A 259 8.57 -9.95 -20.67
N LYS A 260 7.84 -9.43 -19.69
CA LYS A 260 7.76 -10.06 -18.37
C LYS A 260 7.05 -11.42 -18.45
N PRO A 261 7.46 -12.44 -17.68
CA PRO A 261 6.86 -13.78 -17.76
C PRO A 261 5.36 -13.76 -17.44
N ASN A 262 4.98 -13.03 -16.42
CA ASN A 262 3.59 -12.86 -15.97
C ASN A 262 3.46 -11.65 -15.05
N TYR A 263 2.22 -11.37 -14.63
CA TYR A 263 1.94 -10.54 -13.46
C TYR A 263 0.98 -11.32 -12.56
N ALA A 264 1.32 -11.41 -11.29
CA ALA A 264 0.54 -12.17 -10.31
C ALA A 264 -0.42 -11.26 -9.55
N TRP A 265 0.06 -10.13 -9.14
CA TRP A 265 -0.65 -9.18 -8.29
C TRP A 265 -0.34 -7.74 -8.64
N SER A 266 -1.28 -6.88 -8.28
CA SER A 266 -1.13 -5.42 -8.38
C SER A 266 -1.74 -4.79 -7.14
N PHE A 267 -1.04 -3.87 -6.53
CA PHE A 267 -1.66 -2.95 -5.56
C PHE A 267 -2.15 -1.71 -6.32
N ASP A 268 -3.48 -1.58 -6.43
CA ASP A 268 -4.14 -0.51 -7.19
C ASP A 268 -4.90 0.48 -6.29
N GLY A 269 -5.11 0.13 -5.02
CA GLY A 269 -5.79 0.98 -4.05
C GLY A 269 -5.30 0.69 -2.62
N VAL A 270 -3.97 0.74 -2.39
CA VAL A 270 -3.33 0.43 -1.12
C VAL A 270 -2.41 1.59 -0.69
N PRO A 271 -2.94 2.65 -0.07
CA PRO A 271 -2.15 3.83 0.31
C PRO A 271 -0.92 3.54 1.17
N GLU A 272 -0.90 2.44 1.93
CA GLU A 272 0.28 2.00 2.69
C GLU A 272 1.47 1.68 1.77
N GLU A 273 1.22 1.18 0.57
CA GLU A 273 2.24 0.68 -0.37
C GLU A 273 2.44 1.57 -1.59
N ASN A 274 1.36 2.21 -2.07
CA ASN A 274 1.36 3.01 -3.28
C ASN A 274 1.89 4.43 -3.05
N SER A 275 2.12 5.14 -4.15
CA SER A 275 2.50 6.55 -4.18
C SER A 275 1.40 7.45 -4.70
N LEU A 276 1.46 8.73 -4.34
CA LEU A 276 0.80 9.83 -5.04
C LEU A 276 1.80 10.49 -5.99
N LEU A 277 1.35 10.80 -7.19
CA LEU A 277 2.08 11.58 -8.19
C LEU A 277 1.48 12.98 -8.24
N LEU A 278 2.21 13.96 -7.72
CA LEU A 278 1.76 15.35 -7.62
C LEU A 278 2.36 16.14 -8.79
N ASP A 279 1.54 16.55 -9.73
CA ASP A 279 1.97 17.42 -10.83
C ASP A 279 1.91 18.89 -10.40
N VAL A 280 3.09 19.48 -10.27
CA VAL A 280 3.30 20.89 -9.88
C VAL A 280 3.91 21.63 -11.07
N ASP A 281 3.09 22.32 -11.84
CA ASP A 281 3.51 23.08 -13.04
C ASP A 281 4.32 22.25 -14.07
N GLY A 282 3.94 20.98 -14.26
CA GLY A 282 4.60 20.04 -15.18
C GLY A 282 5.76 19.25 -14.57
N ILE A 283 6.10 19.47 -13.31
CA ILE A 283 7.06 18.67 -12.54
C ILE A 283 6.28 17.69 -11.66
N VAL A 284 6.39 16.40 -11.96
CA VAL A 284 5.71 15.34 -11.20
C VAL A 284 6.58 14.90 -10.03
N VAL A 285 6.17 15.25 -8.81
CA VAL A 285 6.83 14.84 -7.56
C VAL A 285 6.11 13.60 -7.01
N GLU A 286 6.85 12.54 -6.74
CA GLU A 286 6.34 11.32 -6.15
C GLU A 286 6.48 11.34 -4.64
N THR A 287 5.39 11.02 -3.93
CA THR A 287 5.37 10.90 -2.47
C THR A 287 4.61 9.65 -2.05
N PRO A 288 5.00 8.94 -0.97
CA PRO A 288 4.20 7.83 -0.44
C PRO A 288 2.76 8.25 -0.14
N ALA A 289 1.78 7.48 -0.62
CA ALA A 289 0.36 7.83 -0.41
C ALA A 289 -0.04 7.75 1.07
N ILE A 290 0.70 7.00 1.89
CA ILE A 290 0.50 6.98 3.35
C ILE A 290 0.69 8.36 4.00
N ASN A 291 1.47 9.26 3.39
CA ASN A 291 1.63 10.63 3.88
C ASN A 291 0.29 11.38 3.87
N LEU A 292 -0.57 11.16 2.86
CA LEU A 292 -1.91 11.73 2.84
C LEU A 292 -2.77 11.22 4.00
N VAL A 293 -2.66 9.91 4.30
CA VAL A 293 -3.37 9.30 5.43
C VAL A 293 -2.87 9.88 6.77
N HIS A 294 -1.58 10.14 6.88
CA HIS A 294 -0.99 10.71 8.09
C HIS A 294 -1.44 12.16 8.34
N GLU A 295 -1.49 12.97 7.30
CA GLU A 295 -1.63 14.42 7.44
C GLU A 295 -3.09 14.89 7.31
N GLU A 296 -3.88 14.25 6.46
CA GLU A 296 -5.26 14.65 6.18
C GLU A 296 -6.27 13.53 6.57
N ALA A 297 -5.94 12.74 7.61
CA ALA A 297 -6.72 11.57 8.01
C ALA A 297 -8.22 11.83 8.17
N LYS A 298 -8.61 12.94 8.81
CA LYS A 298 -10.03 13.25 9.05
C LYS A 298 -10.78 13.60 7.76
N ALA A 299 -10.16 14.41 6.91
CA ALA A 299 -10.78 14.79 5.63
C ALA A 299 -10.84 13.59 4.66
N LEU A 300 -9.80 12.74 4.70
CA LEU A 300 -9.73 11.53 3.88
C LEU A 300 -10.70 10.45 4.35
N LEU A 301 -10.58 10.04 5.62
CA LEU A 301 -11.27 8.87 6.17
C LEU A 301 -12.68 9.19 6.68
N GLY A 302 -12.91 10.41 7.15
CA GLY A 302 -14.07 10.82 7.93
C GLY A 302 -13.85 10.67 9.44
N ASP A 303 -14.54 11.48 10.25
CA ASP A 303 -14.30 11.57 11.70
C ASP A 303 -14.47 10.23 12.43
N LYS A 304 -15.52 9.46 12.11
CA LYS A 304 -15.79 8.17 12.77
C LYS A 304 -14.78 7.09 12.38
N VAL A 305 -14.39 7.04 11.10
CA VAL A 305 -13.37 6.09 10.61
C VAL A 305 -12.01 6.45 11.21
N HIS A 306 -11.65 7.74 11.21
CA HIS A 306 -10.45 8.23 11.87
C HIS A 306 -10.43 7.91 13.36
N ALA A 307 -11.55 8.06 14.08
CA ALA A 307 -11.63 7.73 15.50
C ALA A 307 -11.35 6.25 15.79
N ARG A 308 -11.68 5.36 14.85
CA ARG A 308 -11.45 3.91 14.98
C ARG A 308 -10.05 3.47 14.52
N PHE A 309 -9.56 4.00 13.41
CA PHE A 309 -8.35 3.52 12.74
C PHE A 309 -7.17 4.51 12.83
N GLY A 310 -7.39 5.70 13.39
CA GLY A 310 -6.34 6.71 13.49
C GLY A 310 -5.85 7.14 12.12
N THR A 311 -4.57 6.91 11.85
CA THR A 311 -3.89 7.25 10.60
C THR A 311 -3.54 5.99 9.78
N GLU A 312 -4.38 4.96 9.87
CA GLU A 312 -4.32 3.77 9.02
C GLU A 312 -5.46 3.82 7.99
N PHE A 313 -5.19 3.36 6.77
CA PHE A 313 -6.20 3.29 5.71
C PHE A 313 -6.82 1.88 5.71
N PRO A 314 -8.09 1.72 6.13
CA PRO A 314 -8.64 0.41 6.48
C PRO A 314 -9.19 -0.39 5.28
N ILE A 315 -9.13 0.13 4.07
CA ILE A 315 -9.65 -0.51 2.85
C ILE A 315 -8.52 -0.73 1.87
N ARG A 316 -8.43 -1.93 1.34
CA ARG A 316 -7.40 -2.33 0.39
C ARG A 316 -8.04 -2.94 -0.84
N PHE A 317 -7.67 -2.45 -2.03
CA PHE A 317 -8.04 -3.02 -3.32
C PHE A 317 -6.77 -3.46 -4.04
N ASP A 318 -6.70 -4.74 -4.37
CA ASP A 318 -5.61 -5.30 -5.15
C ASP A 318 -6.10 -6.36 -6.14
N PHE A 319 -5.27 -6.65 -7.13
CA PHE A 319 -5.57 -7.62 -8.16
C PHE A 319 -4.76 -8.89 -7.98
N LEU A 320 -5.42 -10.03 -8.22
CA LEU A 320 -4.82 -11.35 -8.28
C LEU A 320 -5.16 -11.97 -9.64
N ASP A 321 -4.14 -12.08 -10.51
CA ASP A 321 -4.31 -12.58 -11.88
C ASP A 321 -3.81 -14.02 -11.98
N THR A 322 -4.71 -14.95 -12.17
CA THR A 322 -4.42 -16.37 -12.40
C THR A 322 -4.80 -16.84 -13.80
N ILE A 323 -5.24 -15.93 -14.71
CA ILE A 323 -5.65 -16.30 -16.08
C ILE A 323 -4.43 -16.71 -16.90
N GLY A 324 -4.40 -17.98 -17.32
CA GLY A 324 -3.22 -18.59 -17.95
C GLY A 324 -2.06 -18.84 -16.99
N GLY A 325 -2.33 -18.79 -15.69
CA GLY A 325 -1.39 -19.03 -14.59
C GLY A 325 -1.76 -20.29 -13.79
N GLY A 326 -1.60 -20.21 -12.47
CA GLY A 326 -1.87 -21.31 -11.55
C GLY A 326 -2.71 -20.88 -10.34
N ASN A 327 -3.13 -21.84 -9.52
CA ASN A 327 -3.85 -21.56 -8.29
C ASN A 327 -3.03 -20.69 -7.33
N LEU A 328 -3.67 -19.82 -6.56
CA LEU A 328 -3.05 -19.17 -5.41
C LEU A 328 -2.62 -20.20 -4.35
N SER A 329 -1.80 -19.77 -3.39
CA SER A 329 -1.51 -20.60 -2.22
C SER A 329 -2.78 -20.85 -1.42
N LEU A 330 -3.01 -22.08 -0.99
CA LEU A 330 -4.07 -22.40 -0.02
C LEU A 330 -3.71 -21.77 1.32
N GLN A 331 -4.57 -20.94 1.88
CA GLN A 331 -4.24 -20.03 2.97
C GLN A 331 -5.40 -19.78 3.93
N VAL A 332 -5.08 -19.18 5.08
CA VAL A 332 -6.04 -18.67 6.05
C VAL A 332 -5.49 -17.39 6.68
N HIS A 333 -6.38 -16.45 6.98
CA HIS A 333 -6.02 -15.23 7.73
C HIS A 333 -6.28 -15.41 9.22
N PRO A 334 -5.47 -14.77 10.09
CA PRO A 334 -5.61 -14.89 11.54
C PRO A 334 -6.92 -14.30 12.04
N LEU A 335 -7.47 -14.88 13.09
CA LEU A 335 -8.56 -14.26 13.86
C LEU A 335 -8.08 -12.98 14.55
N THR A 336 -9.00 -12.05 14.81
CA THR A 336 -8.69 -10.74 15.39
C THR A 336 -7.91 -10.85 16.72
N GLU A 337 -8.38 -11.69 17.64
CA GLU A 337 -7.69 -11.90 18.92
C GLU A 337 -6.28 -12.46 18.72
N TYR A 338 -6.13 -13.43 17.80
CA TYR A 338 -4.84 -14.04 17.53
C TYR A 338 -3.81 -13.04 16.97
N ILE A 339 -4.23 -12.17 16.03
CA ILE A 339 -3.33 -11.19 15.43
C ILE A 339 -2.93 -10.10 16.42
N GLN A 340 -3.85 -9.73 17.34
CA GLN A 340 -3.59 -8.79 18.42
C GLN A 340 -2.57 -9.35 19.41
N ASP A 341 -2.81 -10.54 19.92
CA ASP A 341 -1.98 -11.16 20.96
C ASP A 341 -0.59 -11.59 20.44
N THR A 342 -0.54 -12.05 19.18
CA THR A 342 0.70 -12.63 18.62
C THR A 342 1.59 -11.60 17.93
N PHE A 343 1.00 -10.62 17.24
CA PHE A 343 1.74 -9.69 16.37
C PHE A 343 1.57 -8.21 16.73
N GLY A 344 0.70 -7.89 17.72
CA GLY A 344 0.43 -6.52 18.16
C GLY A 344 -0.30 -5.67 17.11
N MET A 345 -1.08 -6.30 16.21
CA MET A 345 -1.86 -5.60 15.20
C MET A 345 -3.25 -5.23 15.72
N HIS A 346 -3.86 -4.18 15.17
CA HIS A 346 -5.14 -3.65 15.68
C HIS A 346 -6.38 -4.36 15.12
N TYR A 347 -6.30 -4.89 13.89
CA TYR A 347 -7.37 -5.61 13.19
C TYR A 347 -6.78 -6.64 12.24
N THR A 348 -7.60 -7.58 11.82
CA THR A 348 -7.18 -8.70 10.98
C THR A 348 -7.44 -8.43 9.50
N GLN A 349 -7.00 -9.37 8.66
CA GLN A 349 -7.32 -9.43 7.25
C GLN A 349 -8.65 -10.18 7.07
N ASP A 350 -9.74 -9.41 6.99
CA ASP A 350 -11.00 -9.87 6.44
C ASP A 350 -11.05 -9.45 4.97
N GLU A 351 -11.42 -10.34 4.09
CA GLU A 351 -11.37 -10.06 2.66
C GLU A 351 -12.56 -10.63 1.89
N SER A 352 -12.63 -10.31 0.62
CA SER A 352 -13.54 -10.91 -0.33
C SER A 352 -12.91 -10.95 -1.71
N TYR A 353 -13.29 -11.94 -2.51
CA TYR A 353 -12.90 -12.07 -3.90
C TYR A 353 -14.06 -11.68 -4.82
N TYR A 354 -13.95 -10.54 -5.47
CA TYR A 354 -14.82 -10.19 -6.58
C TYR A 354 -14.18 -10.66 -7.88
N ILE A 355 -14.86 -11.55 -8.59
CA ILE A 355 -14.35 -12.07 -9.86
C ILE A 355 -14.54 -11.01 -10.95
N LEU A 356 -13.46 -10.27 -11.23
CA LEU A 356 -13.46 -9.20 -12.23
C LEU A 356 -13.52 -9.75 -13.65
N ASP A 357 -12.89 -10.89 -13.87
CA ASP A 357 -12.94 -11.63 -15.13
C ASP A 357 -12.62 -13.11 -14.90
N ALA A 358 -12.96 -13.94 -15.85
CA ALA A 358 -12.70 -15.38 -15.84
C ALA A 358 -12.43 -15.85 -17.27
N ALA A 359 -11.50 -16.79 -17.44
CA ALA A 359 -11.18 -17.31 -18.76
C ALA A 359 -12.38 -18.05 -19.39
N GLU A 360 -12.66 -17.73 -20.65
CA GLU A 360 -13.74 -18.40 -21.40
C GLU A 360 -13.47 -19.91 -21.52
N ASN A 361 -14.50 -20.71 -21.28
CA ASN A 361 -14.45 -22.18 -21.38
C ASN A 361 -13.46 -22.89 -20.45
N ALA A 362 -12.96 -22.23 -19.41
CA ALA A 362 -12.12 -22.82 -18.37
C ALA A 362 -12.99 -23.29 -17.18
N ASP A 363 -12.49 -24.26 -16.44
CA ASP A 363 -13.07 -24.72 -15.17
C ASP A 363 -12.58 -23.79 -14.04
N THR A 364 -13.18 -22.61 -13.98
CA THR A 364 -12.83 -21.56 -13.05
C THR A 364 -13.51 -21.75 -11.70
N HIS A 365 -12.76 -21.63 -10.61
CA HIS A 365 -13.28 -21.91 -9.27
C HIS A 365 -12.51 -21.17 -8.18
N VAL A 366 -13.09 -21.14 -6.99
CA VAL A 366 -12.47 -20.68 -5.74
C VAL A 366 -12.50 -21.83 -4.74
N TYR A 367 -11.39 -22.06 -4.06
CA TYR A 367 -11.34 -22.93 -2.88
C TYR A 367 -11.84 -22.14 -1.68
N LEU A 368 -12.84 -22.66 -0.93
CA LEU A 368 -13.47 -21.87 0.13
C LEU A 368 -14.07 -22.76 1.23
N GLY A 369 -13.53 -22.61 2.46
CA GLY A 369 -13.98 -23.35 3.64
C GLY A 369 -13.75 -24.85 3.59
N CYS A 370 -14.00 -25.53 4.69
CA CYS A 370 -13.80 -26.98 4.80
C CYS A 370 -14.96 -27.76 4.20
N LYS A 371 -14.71 -28.96 3.69
CA LYS A 371 -15.79 -29.90 3.39
C LYS A 371 -16.44 -30.40 4.68
N THR A 372 -17.74 -30.68 4.61
CA THR A 372 -18.50 -31.23 5.74
C THR A 372 -17.87 -32.55 6.23
N GLY A 373 -17.72 -32.69 7.54
CA GLY A 373 -17.22 -33.91 8.18
C GLY A 373 -15.70 -34.01 8.31
N ILE A 374 -14.93 -33.02 7.85
CA ILE A 374 -13.48 -32.98 7.99
C ILE A 374 -13.11 -32.82 9.48
N GLN A 375 -12.20 -33.70 9.94
CA GLN A 375 -11.63 -33.62 11.28
C GLN A 375 -10.36 -32.79 11.28
N PRO A 376 -10.17 -31.83 12.23
CA PRO A 376 -8.99 -30.98 12.31
C PRO A 376 -7.67 -31.75 12.32
N GLU A 377 -7.59 -32.84 13.07
CA GLU A 377 -6.40 -33.67 13.21
C GLU A 377 -6.03 -34.39 11.91
N GLU A 378 -7.05 -34.84 11.14
CA GLU A 378 -6.84 -35.46 9.83
C GLU A 378 -6.31 -34.44 8.82
N PHE A 379 -6.88 -33.24 8.80
CA PHE A 379 -6.45 -32.14 7.95
C PHE A 379 -5.01 -31.71 8.27
N GLN A 380 -4.70 -31.49 9.55
CA GLN A 380 -3.36 -31.13 10.00
C GLN A 380 -2.33 -32.20 9.61
N LYS A 381 -2.63 -33.47 9.88
CA LYS A 381 -1.75 -34.60 9.52
C LYS A 381 -1.47 -34.64 8.02
N ALA A 382 -2.50 -34.47 7.18
CA ALA A 382 -2.33 -34.45 5.73
C ALA A 382 -1.45 -33.31 5.24
N LEU A 383 -1.54 -32.12 5.87
CA LEU A 383 -0.65 -30.99 5.59
C LEU A 383 0.78 -31.22 6.06
N GLU A 384 0.99 -31.85 7.23
CA GLU A 384 2.30 -32.21 7.74
C GLU A 384 2.98 -33.27 6.88
N ASP A 385 2.25 -34.34 6.49
CA ASP A 385 2.74 -35.38 5.59
C ASP A 385 3.14 -34.78 4.22
N ASN A 386 2.39 -33.78 3.72
CA ASN A 386 2.71 -33.06 2.49
C ASN A 386 4.06 -32.34 2.55
N GLN A 387 4.46 -31.79 3.68
CA GLN A 387 5.78 -31.15 3.79
C GLN A 387 6.94 -32.09 3.46
N GLN A 388 6.72 -33.39 3.62
CA GLN A 388 7.69 -34.43 3.29
C GLN A 388 7.51 -34.98 1.88
N THR A 389 6.26 -35.13 1.42
CA THR A 389 5.92 -35.77 0.15
C THR A 389 5.74 -34.79 -1.01
N GLY A 390 5.50 -33.51 -0.73
CA GLY A 390 5.13 -32.48 -1.72
C GLY A 390 3.72 -32.66 -2.30
N GLN A 391 2.89 -33.58 -1.76
CA GLN A 391 1.56 -33.91 -2.29
C GLN A 391 0.49 -33.67 -1.22
N PHE A 392 -0.54 -32.94 -1.59
CA PHE A 392 -1.71 -32.68 -0.76
C PHE A 392 -2.98 -32.66 -1.64
N ASP A 393 -3.95 -33.46 -1.27
CA ASP A 393 -5.25 -33.51 -1.94
C ASP A 393 -6.18 -32.46 -1.35
N ALA A 394 -6.07 -31.22 -1.88
CA ALA A 394 -6.91 -30.10 -1.43
C ALA A 394 -8.41 -30.38 -1.68
N GLU A 395 -8.74 -31.11 -2.74
CA GLU A 395 -10.13 -31.41 -3.11
C GLU A 395 -10.84 -32.30 -2.11
N ARG A 396 -10.08 -33.11 -1.38
CA ARG A 396 -10.62 -33.93 -0.30
C ARG A 396 -11.09 -33.08 0.88
N PHE A 397 -10.41 -32.00 1.19
CA PHE A 397 -10.56 -31.24 2.43
C PHE A 397 -11.30 -29.91 2.28
N VAL A 398 -11.17 -29.27 1.12
CA VAL A 398 -11.66 -27.90 0.88
C VAL A 398 -12.73 -27.91 -0.20
N ASN A 399 -13.76 -27.09 -0.03
CA ASN A 399 -14.80 -26.95 -1.05
C ASN A 399 -14.22 -26.25 -2.29
N ILE A 400 -14.63 -26.72 -3.46
CA ILE A 400 -14.35 -26.13 -4.77
C ILE A 400 -15.65 -25.54 -5.27
N ILE A 401 -15.70 -24.22 -5.37
CA ILE A 401 -16.89 -23.47 -5.75
C ILE A 401 -16.68 -22.91 -7.16
N PRO A 402 -17.50 -23.29 -8.15
CA PRO A 402 -17.44 -22.68 -9.49
C PRO A 402 -17.51 -21.15 -9.40
N ALA A 403 -16.70 -20.48 -10.22
CA ALA A 403 -16.59 -19.03 -10.23
C ALA A 403 -16.77 -18.48 -11.65
N LYS A 404 -17.46 -17.37 -11.78
CA LYS A 404 -17.64 -16.65 -13.04
C LYS A 404 -17.55 -15.14 -12.81
N LYS A 405 -17.33 -14.41 -13.88
CA LYS A 405 -17.29 -12.94 -13.84
C LYS A 405 -18.49 -12.39 -13.04
N HIS A 406 -18.22 -11.44 -12.16
CA HIS A 406 -19.15 -10.77 -11.25
C HIS A 406 -19.64 -11.61 -10.05
N ASP A 407 -19.17 -12.84 -9.86
CA ASP A 407 -19.37 -13.54 -8.59
C ASP A 407 -18.57 -12.87 -7.48
N HIS A 408 -19.09 -12.95 -6.25
CA HIS A 408 -18.46 -12.39 -5.07
C HIS A 408 -18.42 -13.40 -3.94
N PHE A 409 -17.22 -13.73 -3.47
CA PHE A 409 -16.95 -14.69 -2.40
C PHE A 409 -16.46 -13.96 -1.18
N LEU A 410 -17.15 -14.13 -0.05
CA LEU A 410 -16.79 -13.51 1.22
C LEU A 410 -15.80 -14.42 1.97
N ILE A 411 -14.78 -13.84 2.56
CA ILE A 411 -13.67 -14.57 3.18
C ILE A 411 -13.36 -13.95 4.55
N PRO A 412 -14.25 -14.11 5.54
CA PRO A 412 -13.94 -13.66 6.89
C PRO A 412 -12.76 -14.45 7.46
N ALA A 413 -11.92 -13.78 8.24
CA ALA A 413 -10.74 -14.35 8.88
C ALA A 413 -11.04 -15.72 9.52
N GLY A 414 -10.10 -16.67 9.42
CA GLY A 414 -10.29 -18.04 9.83
C GLY A 414 -10.93 -18.96 8.79
N THR A 415 -11.26 -18.47 7.59
CA THR A 415 -11.77 -19.29 6.48
C THR A 415 -10.63 -19.74 5.59
N ILE A 416 -10.48 -21.05 5.37
CA ILE A 416 -9.51 -21.59 4.39
C ILE A 416 -9.97 -21.17 2.99
N HIS A 417 -9.05 -20.65 2.18
CA HIS A 417 -9.37 -20.21 0.82
C HIS A 417 -8.16 -20.14 -0.10
N CYS A 418 -8.41 -20.08 -1.39
CA CYS A 418 -7.56 -19.50 -2.43
C CYS A 418 -8.33 -19.37 -3.75
N SER A 419 -7.91 -18.46 -4.61
CA SER A 419 -8.36 -18.43 -6.00
C SER A 419 -7.78 -19.61 -6.77
N GLY A 420 -8.62 -20.31 -7.52
CA GLY A 420 -8.19 -21.26 -8.52
C GLY A 420 -7.57 -20.55 -9.73
N LYS A 421 -7.00 -21.35 -10.65
CA LYS A 421 -6.48 -20.86 -11.92
C LYS A 421 -7.58 -20.23 -12.79
N ASP A 422 -7.15 -19.42 -13.76
CA ASP A 422 -8.00 -18.85 -14.81
C ASP A 422 -9.05 -17.84 -14.31
N CYS A 423 -8.83 -17.25 -13.12
CA CYS A 423 -9.61 -16.15 -12.56
C CYS A 423 -8.82 -14.84 -12.52
N MET A 424 -9.50 -13.73 -12.72
CA MET A 424 -9.03 -12.40 -12.38
C MET A 424 -9.81 -11.88 -11.19
N VAL A 425 -9.16 -11.76 -10.05
CA VAL A 425 -9.78 -11.36 -8.80
C VAL A 425 -9.47 -9.90 -8.51
N LEU A 426 -10.51 -9.14 -8.17
CA LEU A 426 -10.39 -7.91 -7.40
C LEU A 426 -10.57 -8.29 -5.93
N GLU A 427 -9.46 -8.33 -5.19
CA GLU A 427 -9.49 -8.54 -3.75
C GLU A 427 -9.89 -7.24 -3.06
N ILE A 428 -10.82 -7.32 -2.14
CA ILE A 428 -11.25 -6.22 -1.29
C ILE A 428 -11.01 -6.67 0.14
N SER A 429 -10.08 -6.02 0.83
CA SER A 429 -9.65 -6.47 2.14
C SER A 429 -9.44 -5.34 3.14
N ALA A 430 -9.39 -5.71 4.41
CA ALA A 430 -9.17 -4.85 5.56
C ALA A 430 -7.88 -5.25 6.24
N THR A 431 -6.73 -4.76 5.77
CA THR A 431 -5.46 -5.02 6.45
C THR A 431 -4.40 -3.99 6.10
N PRO A 432 -3.58 -3.55 7.06
CA PRO A 432 -2.41 -2.74 6.76
C PRO A 432 -1.20 -3.57 6.29
N TYR A 433 -1.25 -4.91 6.45
CA TYR A 433 -0.17 -5.85 6.10
C TYR A 433 -0.76 -7.19 5.64
N ILE A 434 -0.02 -7.95 4.84
CA ILE A 434 -0.43 -9.26 4.35
C ILE A 434 -0.25 -10.30 5.46
N PHE A 435 -1.32 -10.60 6.21
CA PHE A 435 -1.34 -11.66 7.21
C PHE A 435 -1.91 -12.95 6.63
N THR A 436 -1.13 -13.57 5.74
CA THR A 436 -1.49 -14.78 5.02
C THR A 436 -0.72 -15.98 5.58
N PHE A 437 -1.40 -16.85 6.34
CA PHE A 437 -0.84 -18.12 6.77
C PHE A 437 -1.03 -19.16 5.69
N LYS A 438 0.03 -19.42 4.91
CA LYS A 438 0.00 -20.42 3.85
C LYS A 438 -0.02 -21.81 4.46
N LEU A 439 -0.99 -22.61 4.03
CA LEU A 439 -1.15 -24.01 4.42
C LEU A 439 -0.48 -24.93 3.40
N TRP A 440 -0.64 -24.61 2.12
CA TRP A 440 -0.04 -25.34 1.01
C TRP A 440 0.16 -24.43 -0.22
N ASP A 441 1.23 -24.69 -0.96
CA ASP A 441 1.54 -23.89 -2.16
C ASP A 441 1.84 -24.77 -3.39
N TRP A 442 1.08 -25.84 -3.55
CA TRP A 442 1.11 -26.70 -4.74
C TRP A 442 2.47 -27.33 -5.04
N GLY A 443 3.34 -27.47 -4.03
CA GLY A 443 4.71 -27.97 -4.20
C GLY A 443 5.66 -27.02 -4.96
N ARG A 444 5.28 -25.75 -5.15
CA ARG A 444 6.05 -24.78 -5.93
C ARG A 444 7.19 -24.15 -5.13
N LEU A 445 8.27 -23.83 -5.85
CA LEU A 445 9.33 -22.95 -5.35
C LEU A 445 8.94 -21.47 -5.58
N GLY A 446 9.53 -20.58 -4.78
CA GLY A 446 9.46 -19.13 -5.02
C GLY A 446 10.24 -18.73 -6.27
N LEU A 447 10.08 -17.48 -6.72
CA LEU A 447 10.87 -16.91 -7.82
C LEU A 447 12.37 -16.87 -7.51
N ASP A 448 12.72 -16.94 -6.23
CA ASP A 448 14.10 -17.04 -5.71
C ASP A 448 14.66 -18.48 -5.72
N GLY A 449 13.89 -19.46 -6.21
CA GLY A 449 14.24 -20.88 -6.24
C GLY A 449 14.20 -21.57 -4.87
N ARG A 450 13.70 -20.91 -3.83
CA ARG A 450 13.58 -21.47 -2.47
C ARG A 450 12.16 -21.97 -2.19
N PRO A 451 11.98 -22.92 -1.25
CA PRO A 451 10.65 -23.27 -0.77
C PRO A 451 9.91 -22.03 -0.25
N ARG A 452 8.64 -21.90 -0.62
CA ARG A 452 7.81 -20.79 -0.12
C ARG A 452 7.49 -21.00 1.35
N PRO A 453 7.37 -19.92 2.16
CA PRO A 453 7.00 -20.02 3.57
C PRO A 453 5.66 -20.74 3.75
N ILE A 454 5.61 -21.72 4.65
CA ILE A 454 4.40 -22.43 5.08
C ILE A 454 4.25 -22.22 6.58
N HIS A 455 3.04 -21.88 7.03
CA HIS A 455 2.78 -21.39 8.38
C HIS A 455 1.74 -22.26 9.10
N LEU A 456 1.92 -23.61 9.11
CA LEU A 456 0.93 -24.55 9.69
C LEU A 456 0.64 -24.26 11.15
N ALA A 457 1.69 -23.97 11.95
CA ALA A 457 1.53 -23.73 13.39
C ALA A 457 0.63 -22.51 13.67
N HIS A 458 0.69 -21.49 12.83
CA HIS A 458 -0.20 -20.33 12.90
C HIS A 458 -1.56 -20.65 12.27
N GLY A 459 -1.57 -21.24 11.09
CA GLY A 459 -2.80 -21.51 10.33
C GLY A 459 -3.77 -22.38 11.12
N MET A 460 -3.31 -23.52 11.65
CA MET A 460 -4.15 -24.46 12.40
C MET A 460 -4.84 -23.85 13.62
N LYS A 461 -4.23 -22.83 14.25
CA LYS A 461 -4.82 -22.12 15.39
C LYS A 461 -5.95 -21.16 15.00
N ASN A 462 -6.08 -20.86 13.73
CA ASN A 462 -6.99 -19.85 13.24
C ASN A 462 -8.14 -20.41 12.39
N ILE A 463 -7.98 -21.63 11.83
CA ILE A 463 -9.01 -22.24 10.98
C ILE A 463 -10.29 -22.48 11.78
N GLN A 464 -11.41 -22.06 11.21
CA GLN A 464 -12.76 -22.29 11.73
C GLN A 464 -13.36 -23.48 10.98
N PHE A 465 -13.22 -24.68 11.56
CA PHE A 465 -13.64 -25.94 10.93
C PHE A 465 -15.18 -26.09 10.85
N ASP A 466 -15.92 -25.31 11.60
CA ASP A 466 -17.39 -25.23 11.54
C ASP A 466 -17.90 -24.49 10.30
N ARG A 467 -17.01 -23.84 9.55
CA ARG A 467 -17.33 -23.25 8.24
C ARG A 467 -17.28 -24.33 7.16
N ASP A 468 -18.22 -25.25 7.26
CA ASP A 468 -18.37 -26.39 6.38
C ASP A 468 -19.08 -26.03 5.07
N THR A 469 -19.35 -27.03 4.22
CA THR A 469 -19.94 -26.85 2.88
C THR A 469 -21.26 -26.09 2.93
N ASP A 470 -22.17 -26.48 3.82
CA ASP A 470 -23.49 -25.83 3.93
C ASP A 470 -23.39 -24.40 4.46
N TRP A 471 -22.52 -24.19 5.45
CA TRP A 471 -22.29 -22.87 6.01
C TRP A 471 -21.69 -21.93 4.96
N VAL A 472 -20.69 -22.39 4.18
CA VAL A 472 -20.03 -21.62 3.11
C VAL A 472 -21.05 -21.22 2.04
N GLN A 473 -21.83 -22.17 1.52
CA GLN A 473 -22.84 -21.89 0.50
C GLN A 473 -23.88 -20.86 0.97
N LYS A 474 -24.29 -20.98 2.22
CA LYS A 474 -25.30 -20.09 2.79
C LYS A 474 -24.76 -18.69 3.10
N ASN A 475 -23.51 -18.57 3.53
CA ASN A 475 -23.01 -17.32 4.14
C ASN A 475 -21.97 -16.60 3.29
N LEU A 476 -21.24 -17.28 2.39
CA LEU A 476 -20.07 -16.71 1.74
C LEU A 476 -20.20 -16.56 0.22
N VAL A 477 -21.06 -17.36 -0.43
CA VAL A 477 -21.14 -17.39 -1.90
C VAL A 477 -22.26 -16.49 -2.40
N ASN A 478 -21.92 -15.47 -3.18
CA ASN A 478 -22.87 -14.56 -3.85
C ASN A 478 -23.98 -14.04 -2.93
N ARG A 479 -23.61 -13.53 -1.76
CA ARG A 479 -24.54 -12.95 -0.79
C ARG A 479 -25.05 -11.59 -1.24
N VAL A 480 -25.78 -11.57 -2.34
CA VAL A 480 -26.28 -10.36 -2.99
C VAL A 480 -27.66 -9.98 -2.47
N GLU A 481 -27.80 -8.75 -1.98
CA GLU A 481 -29.07 -8.15 -1.57
C GLU A 481 -29.31 -6.88 -2.40
N VAL A 482 -30.46 -6.82 -3.08
CA VAL A 482 -30.85 -5.62 -3.82
C VAL A 482 -31.28 -4.52 -2.85
N ILE A 483 -30.55 -3.39 -2.85
CA ILE A 483 -30.81 -2.22 -2.02
C ILE A 483 -31.79 -1.27 -2.72
N HIS A 484 -31.54 -1.03 -4.01
CA HIS A 484 -32.34 -0.13 -4.83
C HIS A 484 -32.36 -0.64 -6.26
N GLU A 485 -33.54 -0.52 -6.91
CA GLU A 485 -33.70 -0.85 -8.32
C GLU A 485 -34.70 0.10 -8.96
N GLU A 486 -34.28 0.74 -10.02
CA GLU A 486 -35.12 1.55 -10.90
C GLU A 486 -34.68 1.40 -12.36
N GLU A 487 -35.40 1.99 -13.31
CA GLU A 487 -35.02 1.88 -14.72
C GLU A 487 -33.61 2.38 -14.99
N GLY A 488 -32.72 1.48 -15.44
CA GLY A 488 -31.32 1.76 -15.78
C GLY A 488 -30.37 1.81 -14.60
N ILE A 489 -30.84 1.65 -13.36
CA ILE A 489 -30.00 1.68 -12.14
C ILE A 489 -30.37 0.51 -11.24
N ARG A 490 -29.35 -0.19 -10.73
CA ARG A 490 -29.51 -1.21 -9.70
C ARG A 490 -28.34 -1.18 -8.73
N GLU A 491 -28.63 -0.97 -7.45
CA GLU A 491 -27.70 -1.04 -6.35
C GLU A 491 -27.86 -2.34 -5.57
N GLU A 492 -26.77 -3.04 -5.36
CA GLU A 492 -26.72 -4.31 -4.65
C GLU A 492 -25.68 -4.24 -3.53
N ARG A 493 -26.03 -4.70 -2.33
CA ARG A 493 -25.05 -5.01 -1.30
C ARG A 493 -24.51 -6.40 -1.62
N THR A 494 -23.21 -6.50 -1.84
CA THR A 494 -22.52 -7.76 -2.10
C THR A 494 -21.65 -8.16 -0.92
N GLY A 495 -21.31 -7.22 -0.06
CA GLY A 495 -20.70 -7.35 1.26
C GLY A 495 -19.22 -7.71 1.25
N LEU A 496 -18.52 -7.35 2.33
CA LEU A 496 -17.79 -8.31 3.13
C LEU A 496 -18.79 -9.03 4.02
N HIS A 497 -18.35 -10.01 4.83
CA HIS A 497 -19.27 -10.71 5.73
C HIS A 497 -19.96 -9.70 6.68
N GLU A 498 -21.18 -9.96 7.10
CA GLU A 498 -21.99 -9.02 7.92
C GLU A 498 -21.31 -8.61 9.25
N ARG A 499 -20.37 -9.41 9.75
CA ARG A 499 -19.59 -9.13 10.97
C ARG A 499 -18.41 -8.19 10.74
N GLU A 500 -18.05 -7.94 9.47
CA GLU A 500 -16.91 -7.11 9.10
C GLU A 500 -17.29 -5.62 9.11
N PHE A 501 -16.31 -4.76 9.24
CA PHE A 501 -16.56 -3.33 9.29
C PHE A 501 -16.66 -2.65 7.92
N ILE A 502 -16.23 -3.30 6.85
CA ILE A 502 -16.39 -2.80 5.48
C ILE A 502 -17.70 -3.29 4.90
N GLU A 503 -18.41 -2.43 4.20
CA GLU A 503 -19.52 -2.79 3.34
C GLU A 503 -19.11 -2.63 1.87
N THR A 504 -19.47 -3.61 1.05
CA THR A 504 -19.24 -3.57 -0.40
C THR A 504 -20.57 -3.50 -1.12
N ARG A 505 -20.69 -2.55 -2.04
CA ARG A 505 -21.87 -2.39 -2.91
C ARG A 505 -21.46 -2.42 -4.37
N ARG A 506 -22.30 -3.05 -5.19
CA ARG A 506 -22.18 -3.01 -6.65
C ARG A 506 -23.31 -2.16 -7.22
N HIS A 507 -22.94 -1.23 -8.12
CA HIS A 507 -23.91 -0.39 -8.83
C HIS A 507 -23.85 -0.71 -10.32
N TRP A 508 -24.98 -1.15 -10.86
CA TRP A 508 -25.21 -1.30 -12.30
C TRP A 508 -25.94 -0.06 -12.78
N PHE A 509 -25.47 0.56 -13.88
CA PHE A 509 -26.07 1.79 -14.40
C PHE A 509 -25.82 1.99 -15.90
N ASP A 510 -26.79 2.61 -16.60
CA ASP A 510 -26.67 3.09 -17.98
C ASP A 510 -26.80 4.61 -18.08
N ARG A 511 -26.97 5.28 -16.94
CA ARG A 511 -27.15 6.72 -16.76
C ARG A 511 -26.41 7.21 -15.52
N LYS A 512 -26.49 8.49 -15.23
CA LYS A 512 -25.87 9.12 -14.05
C LYS A 512 -26.46 8.55 -12.75
N VAL A 513 -25.60 8.08 -11.86
CA VAL A 513 -25.95 7.59 -10.51
C VAL A 513 -25.41 8.57 -9.48
N GLU A 514 -26.24 8.92 -8.50
CA GLU A 514 -25.84 9.72 -7.35
C GLU A 514 -25.22 8.84 -6.25
N HIS A 515 -24.16 9.35 -5.67
CA HIS A 515 -23.47 8.74 -4.54
C HIS A 515 -23.25 9.77 -3.43
N GLU A 516 -23.11 9.27 -2.21
CA GLU A 516 -22.69 10.04 -1.07
C GLU A 516 -21.63 9.24 -0.29
N THR A 517 -20.64 9.96 0.27
CA THR A 517 -19.60 9.31 1.09
C THR A 517 -20.15 8.83 2.43
N GLY A 518 -21.23 9.44 2.93
CA GLY A 518 -21.84 9.08 4.20
C GLY A 518 -20.91 9.29 5.42
N GLY A 519 -19.89 10.15 5.26
CA GLY A 519 -18.89 10.41 6.30
C GLY A 519 -17.80 9.34 6.42
N SER A 520 -17.67 8.47 5.41
CA SER A 520 -16.60 7.47 5.27
C SER A 520 -15.91 7.64 3.92
N VAL A 521 -14.60 7.39 3.86
CA VAL A 521 -13.91 7.26 2.58
C VAL A 521 -14.58 6.16 1.73
N ASN A 522 -14.76 6.41 0.44
CA ASN A 522 -15.22 5.41 -0.51
C ASN A 522 -14.07 5.00 -1.44
N VAL A 523 -13.88 3.69 -1.62
CA VAL A 523 -12.95 3.13 -2.61
C VAL A 523 -13.78 2.41 -3.66
N LEU A 524 -13.59 2.76 -4.93
CA LEU A 524 -14.36 2.22 -6.03
C LEU A 524 -13.44 1.63 -7.11
N ASN A 525 -13.99 0.64 -7.85
CA ASN A 525 -13.38 0.12 -9.08
C ASN A 525 -14.43 0.04 -10.18
N LEU A 526 -14.09 0.41 -11.42
CA LEU A 526 -14.95 0.23 -12.59
C LEU A 526 -14.82 -1.21 -13.10
N VAL A 527 -15.76 -2.08 -12.71
CA VAL A 527 -15.72 -3.52 -12.95
C VAL A 527 -16.44 -3.97 -14.24
N GLU A 528 -17.21 -3.06 -14.87
CA GLU A 528 -17.82 -3.27 -16.18
C GLU A 528 -17.94 -1.94 -16.93
N GLY A 529 -17.68 -1.98 -18.26
CA GLY A 529 -17.65 -0.79 -19.13
C GLY A 529 -16.21 -0.36 -19.48
N GLU A 530 -16.07 0.67 -20.29
CA GLU A 530 -14.78 1.15 -20.75
C GLU A 530 -14.30 2.38 -20.00
N GLU A 531 -15.22 3.32 -19.79
CA GLU A 531 -14.94 4.64 -19.22
C GLU A 531 -16.17 5.13 -18.45
N ALA A 532 -15.93 5.72 -17.30
CA ALA A 532 -16.93 6.44 -16.53
C ALA A 532 -16.37 7.80 -16.11
N VAL A 533 -17.24 8.75 -15.82
CA VAL A 533 -16.86 10.05 -15.28
C VAL A 533 -17.45 10.23 -13.89
N VAL A 534 -16.60 10.66 -12.95
CA VAL A 534 -16.99 11.07 -11.61
C VAL A 534 -17.09 12.59 -11.57
N GLU A 535 -18.24 13.12 -11.16
CA GLU A 535 -18.50 14.57 -11.18
C GLU A 535 -19.02 15.05 -9.82
N SER A 536 -18.74 16.32 -9.51
CA SER A 536 -19.35 17.01 -8.38
C SER A 536 -20.66 17.67 -8.81
N PRO A 537 -21.82 17.31 -8.23
CA PRO A 537 -23.06 18.04 -8.49
C PRO A 537 -22.99 19.53 -8.12
N GLU A 538 -22.09 19.87 -7.21
CA GLU A 538 -21.89 21.23 -6.69
C GLU A 538 -20.68 21.95 -7.33
N GLY A 539 -20.00 21.33 -8.30
CA GLY A 539 -18.83 21.91 -8.98
C GLY A 539 -17.59 22.06 -8.09
N LYS A 540 -17.45 21.25 -7.03
CA LYS A 540 -16.33 21.34 -6.07
C LYS A 540 -15.01 20.82 -6.65
N PHE A 541 -15.07 19.91 -7.61
CA PHE A 541 -13.92 19.37 -8.31
C PHE A 541 -14.18 19.21 -9.81
N ALA A 542 -13.13 19.15 -10.61
CA ALA A 542 -13.22 18.92 -12.06
C ALA A 542 -13.68 17.49 -12.37
N PRO A 543 -14.36 17.22 -13.49
CA PRO A 543 -14.72 15.88 -13.91
C PRO A 543 -13.50 14.95 -13.89
N PHE A 544 -13.65 13.81 -13.25
CA PHE A 544 -12.60 12.80 -13.07
C PHE A 544 -12.96 11.55 -13.86
N VAL A 545 -12.21 11.25 -14.91
CA VAL A 545 -12.44 10.09 -15.78
C VAL A 545 -11.72 8.87 -15.23
N VAL A 546 -12.41 7.73 -15.19
CA VAL A 546 -11.87 6.43 -14.79
C VAL A 546 -12.13 5.41 -15.90
N HIS A 547 -11.21 4.44 -16.02
CA HIS A 547 -11.28 3.39 -17.03
C HIS A 547 -11.52 2.01 -16.38
N TYR A 548 -11.83 1.03 -17.23
CA TYR A 548 -12.04 -0.35 -16.79
C TYR A 548 -10.89 -0.85 -15.92
N ALA A 549 -11.22 -1.50 -14.82
CA ALA A 549 -10.31 -2.02 -13.81
C ALA A 549 -9.53 -0.96 -12.99
N GLU A 550 -9.79 0.32 -13.17
CA GLU A 550 -9.13 1.34 -12.35
C GLU A 550 -9.81 1.50 -10.99
N THR A 551 -9.01 1.40 -9.93
CA THR A 551 -9.42 1.75 -8.57
C THR A 551 -9.22 3.23 -8.33
N PHE A 552 -10.20 3.87 -7.70
CA PHE A 552 -10.12 5.28 -7.31
C PHE A 552 -10.70 5.49 -5.91
N ILE A 553 -10.19 6.51 -5.24
CA ILE A 553 -10.54 6.86 -3.87
C ILE A 553 -11.34 8.17 -3.90
N VAL A 554 -12.48 8.17 -3.22
CA VAL A 554 -13.29 9.37 -2.97
C VAL A 554 -13.20 9.69 -1.49
N PRO A 555 -12.46 10.74 -1.09
CA PRO A 555 -12.33 11.16 0.30
C PRO A 555 -13.67 11.47 0.96
N ALA A 556 -13.77 11.22 2.26
CA ALA A 556 -15.00 11.52 3.02
C ALA A 556 -15.44 12.99 2.90
N ALA A 557 -14.49 13.92 2.82
CA ALA A 557 -14.76 15.37 2.68
C ALA A 557 -15.41 15.77 1.35
N VAL A 558 -15.38 14.91 0.31
CA VAL A 558 -16.05 15.17 -0.97
C VAL A 558 -17.56 15.24 -0.79
N GLY A 559 -18.14 14.38 0.05
CA GLY A 559 -19.59 14.34 0.29
C GLY A 559 -20.34 13.74 -0.90
N ARG A 560 -21.12 14.56 -1.61
CA ARG A 560 -21.93 14.12 -2.77
C ARG A 560 -21.11 14.11 -4.05
N TYR A 561 -21.26 13.03 -4.82
CA TYR A 561 -20.67 12.88 -6.15
C TYR A 561 -21.56 12.03 -7.05
N THR A 562 -21.33 12.05 -8.34
CA THR A 562 -22.06 11.23 -9.32
C THR A 562 -21.07 10.42 -10.14
N VAL A 563 -21.52 9.25 -10.62
CA VAL A 563 -20.81 8.43 -11.59
C VAL A 563 -21.71 8.24 -12.81
N ALA A 564 -21.18 8.45 -14.00
CA ALA A 564 -21.96 8.34 -15.24
C ALA A 564 -21.15 7.63 -16.34
N PRO A 565 -21.81 6.94 -17.30
CA PRO A 565 -21.15 6.49 -18.52
C PRO A 565 -20.47 7.66 -19.26
N TYR A 566 -19.24 7.44 -19.73
CA TYR A 566 -18.45 8.47 -20.42
C TYR A 566 -17.82 7.93 -21.70
N GLY A 567 -17.48 8.81 -22.61
CA GLY A 567 -16.77 8.48 -23.84
C GLY A 567 -17.45 7.33 -24.61
N LYS A 568 -16.73 6.23 -24.81
CA LYS A 568 -17.22 5.05 -25.54
C LYS A 568 -18.26 4.23 -24.77
N SER A 569 -18.48 4.52 -23.51
CA SER A 569 -19.46 3.85 -22.65
C SER A 569 -20.83 4.51 -22.65
N VAL A 570 -21.00 5.66 -23.28
CA VAL A 570 -22.30 6.35 -23.38
C VAL A 570 -23.31 5.41 -24.09
N GLY A 571 -24.47 5.23 -23.45
CA GLY A 571 -25.51 4.32 -23.91
C GLY A 571 -25.26 2.83 -23.66
N LYS A 572 -24.23 2.49 -22.90
CA LYS A 572 -23.93 1.12 -22.45
C LYS A 572 -24.20 1.00 -20.96
N ARG A 573 -24.42 -0.24 -20.51
CA ARG A 573 -24.53 -0.55 -19.09
C ARG A 573 -23.14 -0.76 -18.49
N LEU A 574 -22.87 -0.06 -17.38
CA LEU A 574 -21.62 -0.14 -16.61
C LEU A 574 -21.88 -0.74 -15.24
N ALA A 575 -20.79 -1.11 -14.56
CA ALA A 575 -20.83 -1.40 -13.14
C ALA A 575 -19.61 -0.89 -12.40
N THR A 576 -19.85 -0.39 -11.18
CA THR A 576 -18.80 -0.13 -10.19
C THR A 576 -19.01 -0.99 -8.95
N VAL A 577 -17.90 -1.41 -8.33
CA VAL A 577 -17.90 -1.92 -6.96
C VAL A 577 -17.37 -0.81 -6.06
N LYS A 578 -18.07 -0.55 -4.94
CA LYS A 578 -17.75 0.47 -3.94
C LYS A 578 -17.61 -0.18 -2.58
N ALA A 579 -16.48 0.07 -1.90
CA ALA A 579 -16.26 -0.30 -0.52
C ALA A 579 -16.17 0.94 0.38
N PHE A 580 -16.70 0.85 1.58
CA PHE A 580 -16.64 1.89 2.61
C PHE A 580 -16.77 1.27 4.00
N VAL A 581 -16.25 1.97 5.01
CA VAL A 581 -16.40 1.54 6.42
C VAL A 581 -17.81 1.88 6.90
N ARG A 582 -18.48 0.92 7.51
CA ARG A 582 -19.78 1.13 8.18
C ARG A 582 -19.57 1.98 9.44
N VAL A 583 -20.21 3.15 9.54
CA VAL A 583 -20.05 4.15 10.61
C VAL A 583 -21.38 4.50 11.29
#